data_36cac71d8d66908eb2368f979d963456
#
_entry.id   36cac71d8d66908eb2368f979d963456
#
_cell.length_a   1.000
_cell.length_b   1.000
_cell.length_c   1.000
_cell.angle_alpha   90.00
_cell.angle_beta   90.00
_cell.angle_gamma   90.00
#
_symmetry.space_group_name_H-M   'P 1'
#
loop_
_entity.id
_entity.type
_entity.pdbx_description
1 polymer ?
#
loop_
_entity_poly.entity_id
_entity_poly.type
_entity_poly.pdbx_seq_one_letter_code
_entity_poly.pdbx_strand_id
1 'polypeptide(L)'
;MTTSPVRWGILGAANFAKTTMGPAIHAAHGAELAAVASSSAEKVAGFAAFASGVRHHHSYEELLRDPEIDAVYIPLPNHLHVAWGIKALEAGKPVLIEKPVGMDFAEIDRLIAARDAAGLLAAEAYMIVHHPQWQRAKALLADGTIGKLVHVNGAFSFFNDDAGNIRNQAASGGGGLRDIGVYVMGGARFVTGQEPLKLDYARVQWEHGVDTFADMGFAFEGFTYQAYTSIRSAPRQEMHFHGEKGLMTLTCPFNAGKFDQAELHLSMPDQTVRIERFPVVNQYVQQVEAFGRAIRAGETYAWPLEQARGTQVMMDQVLAAG
;
A
#
# COMPACT_ATOMS: atom_id res chain seq x y z
N MET A 1 24.24 -17.49 12.47
CA MET A 1 25.06 -16.56 11.67
C MET A 1 24.26 -15.30 11.52
N THR A 2 24.72 -14.16 12.05
CA THR A 2 24.07 -12.87 11.82
C THR A 2 24.34 -12.46 10.38
N THR A 3 23.33 -12.55 9.51
CA THR A 3 23.41 -11.99 8.16
C THR A 3 23.50 -10.47 8.28
N SER A 4 24.37 -9.82 7.51
CA SER A 4 24.48 -8.34 7.47
C SER A 4 23.12 -7.71 7.18
N PRO A 5 22.75 -6.53 7.71
CA PRO A 5 21.48 -5.87 7.43
C PRO A 5 21.31 -5.56 5.94
N VAL A 6 20.08 -5.55 5.41
CA VAL A 6 19.75 -5.02 4.08
C VAL A 6 19.98 -3.52 4.13
N ARG A 7 20.87 -3.01 3.29
CA ARG A 7 21.19 -1.58 3.21
C ARG A 7 20.22 -0.92 2.22
N TRP A 8 19.31 -0.11 2.78
CA TRP A 8 18.26 0.55 2.01
C TRP A 8 18.69 1.92 1.51
N GLY A 9 18.41 2.20 0.24
CA GLY A 9 18.44 3.52 -0.35
C GLY A 9 17.02 4.06 -0.57
N ILE A 10 16.82 5.37 -0.36
CA ILE A 10 15.52 6.03 -0.63
C ILE A 10 15.70 7.00 -1.81
N LEU A 11 14.88 6.86 -2.86
CA LEU A 11 14.81 7.81 -3.97
C LEU A 11 13.81 8.93 -3.66
N GLY A 12 14.32 10.07 -3.24
CA GLY A 12 13.51 11.24 -2.89
C GLY A 12 13.29 11.42 -1.38
N ALA A 13 13.53 12.63 -0.89
CA ALA A 13 13.34 13.01 0.50
C ALA A 13 11.89 13.49 0.76
N ALA A 14 10.90 12.68 0.39
CA ALA A 14 9.49 12.95 0.64
C ALA A 14 9.20 13.03 2.15
N ASN A 15 8.18 13.80 2.54
CA ASN A 15 7.80 13.91 3.95
C ASN A 15 7.40 12.53 4.53
N PHE A 16 6.68 11.72 3.76
CA PHE A 16 6.31 10.36 4.17
C PHE A 16 7.54 9.46 4.39
N ALA A 17 8.55 9.56 3.54
CA ALA A 17 9.82 8.87 3.73
C ALA A 17 10.50 9.29 5.03
N LYS A 18 10.53 10.60 5.34
CA LYS A 18 11.15 11.11 6.56
C LYS A 18 10.38 10.75 7.83
N THR A 19 9.05 10.79 7.81
CA THR A 19 8.22 10.68 9.03
C THR A 19 7.67 9.27 9.27
N THR A 20 7.71 8.38 8.29
CA THR A 20 7.10 7.05 8.38
C THR A 20 8.02 5.94 7.91
N MET A 21 8.39 5.90 6.61
CA MET A 21 9.13 4.76 6.08
C MET A 21 10.62 4.74 6.47
N GLY A 22 11.28 5.88 6.53
CA GLY A 22 12.67 5.96 7.01
C GLY A 22 12.81 5.46 8.45
N PRO A 23 12.00 5.96 9.40
CA PRO A 23 11.95 5.39 10.76
C PRO A 23 11.59 3.90 10.79
N ALA A 24 10.69 3.43 9.91
CA ALA A 24 10.35 2.01 9.84
C ALA A 24 11.51 1.15 9.32
N ILE A 25 12.25 1.61 8.30
CA ILE A 25 13.45 0.95 7.80
C ILE A 25 14.51 0.88 8.91
N HIS A 26 14.72 1.99 9.64
CA HIS A 26 15.70 2.05 10.73
C HIS A 26 15.33 1.13 11.90
N ALA A 27 14.04 0.97 12.19
CA ALA A 27 13.55 0.13 13.30
C ALA A 27 13.40 -1.35 12.92
N ALA A 28 13.37 -1.69 11.63
CA ALA A 28 13.14 -3.05 11.16
C ALA A 28 14.35 -3.95 11.44
N HIS A 29 14.09 -5.15 11.94
CA HIS A 29 15.14 -6.13 12.18
C HIS A 29 15.79 -6.57 10.87
N GLY A 30 17.12 -6.50 10.81
CA GLY A 30 17.87 -6.88 9.61
C GLY A 30 17.79 -5.88 8.47
N ALA A 31 17.44 -4.62 8.74
CA ALA A 31 17.48 -3.51 7.78
C ALA A 31 18.33 -2.35 8.32
N GLU A 32 18.88 -1.54 7.40
CA GLU A 32 19.65 -0.34 7.69
C GLU A 32 19.27 0.74 6.68
N LEU A 33 18.96 1.95 7.12
CA LEU A 33 18.83 3.09 6.23
C LEU A 33 20.21 3.64 5.91
N ALA A 34 20.75 3.29 4.74
CA ALA A 34 22.12 3.58 4.34
C ALA A 34 22.26 4.91 3.56
N ALA A 35 21.27 5.26 2.73
CA ALA A 35 21.36 6.46 1.90
C ALA A 35 19.98 7.03 1.53
N VAL A 36 19.98 8.34 1.23
CA VAL A 36 18.83 9.05 0.63
C VAL A 36 19.33 9.90 -0.54
N ALA A 37 18.66 9.78 -1.68
CA ALA A 37 18.94 10.61 -2.85
C ALA A 37 17.96 11.78 -2.95
N SER A 38 18.48 13.00 -3.05
CA SER A 38 17.69 14.23 -3.22
C SER A 38 18.57 15.35 -3.72
N SER A 39 18.03 16.27 -4.51
CA SER A 39 18.69 17.52 -4.86
C SER A 39 18.80 18.52 -3.69
N SER A 40 18.04 18.28 -2.59
CA SER A 40 18.05 19.13 -1.39
C SER A 40 18.76 18.44 -0.23
N ALA A 41 19.95 18.92 0.11
CA ALA A 41 20.70 18.48 1.28
C ALA A 41 19.94 18.75 2.60
N GLU A 42 19.22 19.87 2.69
CA GLU A 42 18.40 20.21 3.86
C GLU A 42 17.33 19.15 4.14
N LYS A 43 16.63 18.68 3.08
CA LYS A 43 15.62 17.62 3.22
C LYS A 43 16.24 16.32 3.70
N VAL A 44 17.45 15.97 3.22
CA VAL A 44 18.17 14.76 3.64
C VAL A 44 18.67 14.88 5.08
N ALA A 45 19.13 16.05 5.51
CA ALA A 45 19.56 16.29 6.90
C ALA A 45 18.46 15.94 7.92
N GLY A 46 17.18 16.05 7.55
CA GLY A 46 16.07 15.67 8.41
C GLY A 46 16.00 14.17 8.77
N PHE A 47 16.71 13.31 8.06
CA PHE A 47 16.80 11.86 8.37
C PHE A 47 17.79 11.58 9.51
N ALA A 48 18.73 12.48 9.78
CA ALA A 48 19.69 12.36 10.87
C ALA A 48 19.03 12.33 12.27
N ALA A 49 17.78 12.76 12.38
CA ALA A 49 17.03 12.72 13.63
C ALA A 49 16.80 11.30 14.19
N PHE A 50 16.82 10.28 13.33
CA PHE A 50 16.61 8.89 13.72
C PHE A 50 17.64 7.90 13.15
N ALA A 51 18.39 8.28 12.12
CA ALA A 51 19.39 7.43 11.49
C ALA A 51 20.70 8.22 11.31
N SER A 52 21.67 7.98 12.20
CA SER A 52 23.00 8.59 12.09
C SER A 52 23.78 7.92 10.95
N GLY A 53 24.51 8.70 10.16
CA GLY A 53 25.38 8.18 9.10
C GLY A 53 24.71 7.92 7.76
N VAL A 54 23.43 8.34 7.58
CA VAL A 54 22.74 8.28 6.27
C VAL A 54 23.50 9.10 5.24
N ARG A 55 23.94 8.43 4.15
CA ARG A 55 24.64 9.09 3.05
C ARG A 55 23.69 9.88 2.18
N HIS A 56 24.15 11.03 1.70
CA HIS A 56 23.41 11.87 0.76
C HIS A 56 23.95 11.66 -0.66
N HIS A 57 23.08 11.24 -1.56
CA HIS A 57 23.32 11.26 -3.01
C HIS A 57 22.58 12.42 -3.66
N HIS A 58 23.23 13.14 -4.57
CA HIS A 58 22.66 14.32 -5.20
C HIS A 58 21.70 13.99 -6.36
N SER A 59 21.74 12.76 -6.87
CA SER A 59 20.82 12.26 -7.90
C SER A 59 20.37 10.82 -7.59
N TYR A 60 19.26 10.42 -8.18
CA TYR A 60 18.75 9.06 -8.06
C TYR A 60 19.67 8.06 -8.75
N GLU A 61 20.26 8.46 -9.88
CA GLU A 61 21.24 7.65 -10.61
C GLU A 61 22.53 7.39 -9.80
N GLU A 62 22.98 8.34 -8.99
CA GLU A 62 24.11 8.13 -8.09
C GLU A 62 23.80 7.06 -7.05
N LEU A 63 22.63 7.12 -6.43
CA LEU A 63 22.21 6.11 -5.45
C LEU A 63 22.07 4.74 -6.09
N LEU A 64 21.49 4.64 -7.29
CA LEU A 64 21.32 3.36 -7.98
C LEU A 64 22.66 2.72 -8.36
N ARG A 65 23.71 3.52 -8.62
CA ARG A 65 25.08 3.03 -8.90
C ARG A 65 25.88 2.66 -7.64
N ASP A 66 25.39 3.00 -6.47
CA ASP A 66 26.09 2.71 -5.21
C ASP A 66 26.10 1.21 -4.89
N PRO A 67 27.27 0.54 -4.87
CA PRO A 67 27.37 -0.88 -4.56
C PRO A 67 27.05 -1.22 -3.09
N GLU A 68 27.00 -0.22 -2.23
CA GLU A 68 26.65 -0.39 -0.82
C GLU A 68 25.14 -0.24 -0.55
N ILE A 69 24.31 -0.21 -1.58
CA ILE A 69 22.85 -0.26 -1.48
C ILE A 69 22.34 -1.61 -1.98
N ASP A 70 21.61 -2.33 -1.14
CA ASP A 70 21.08 -3.66 -1.43
C ASP A 70 19.63 -3.63 -1.92
N ALA A 71 18.84 -2.65 -1.50
CA ALA A 71 17.44 -2.47 -1.88
C ALA A 71 17.05 -1.00 -1.93
N VAL A 72 16.05 -0.66 -2.74
CA VAL A 72 15.61 0.71 -2.95
C VAL A 72 14.14 0.88 -2.60
N TYR A 73 13.81 1.97 -1.89
CA TYR A 73 12.45 2.43 -1.65
C TYR A 73 12.15 3.69 -2.46
N ILE A 74 10.98 3.73 -3.14
CA ILE A 74 10.61 4.81 -4.05
C ILE A 74 9.33 5.53 -3.58
N PRO A 75 9.42 6.63 -2.82
CA PRO A 75 8.30 7.49 -2.41
C PRO A 75 8.16 8.73 -3.29
N LEU A 76 8.27 8.58 -4.59
CA LEU A 76 8.15 9.66 -5.56
C LEU A 76 6.67 10.01 -5.84
N PRO A 77 6.35 11.08 -6.59
CA PRO A 77 5.02 11.27 -7.16
C PRO A 77 4.61 10.07 -8.04
N ASN A 78 3.31 9.72 -8.03
CA ASN A 78 2.79 8.48 -8.62
C ASN A 78 3.25 8.23 -10.07
N HIS A 79 3.25 9.27 -10.92
CA HIS A 79 3.65 9.17 -12.33
C HIS A 79 5.14 8.82 -12.56
N LEU A 80 5.96 8.85 -11.53
CA LEU A 80 7.40 8.52 -11.59
C LEU A 80 7.71 7.09 -11.09
N HIS A 81 6.76 6.43 -10.45
CA HIS A 81 6.99 5.16 -9.77
C HIS A 81 7.54 4.08 -10.71
N VAL A 82 6.85 3.79 -11.80
CA VAL A 82 7.22 2.72 -12.72
C VAL A 82 8.54 3.02 -13.43
N ALA A 83 8.73 4.26 -13.88
CA ALA A 83 9.96 4.64 -14.59
C ALA A 83 11.21 4.46 -13.70
N TRP A 84 11.15 4.86 -12.44
CA TRP A 84 12.26 4.70 -11.50
C TRP A 84 12.36 3.28 -10.95
N GLY A 85 11.24 2.55 -10.85
CA GLY A 85 11.22 1.13 -10.53
C GLY A 85 12.00 0.30 -11.55
N ILE A 86 11.76 0.54 -12.85
CA ILE A 86 12.48 -0.12 -13.95
C ILE A 86 13.99 0.21 -13.88
N LYS A 87 14.36 1.48 -13.72
CA LYS A 87 15.78 1.88 -13.58
C LYS A 87 16.47 1.23 -12.38
N ALA A 88 15.75 1.05 -11.26
CA ALA A 88 16.30 0.37 -10.09
C ALA A 88 16.57 -1.12 -10.40
N LEU A 89 15.65 -1.80 -11.07
CA LEU A 89 15.82 -3.19 -11.50
C LEU A 89 16.96 -3.35 -12.51
N GLU A 90 17.09 -2.44 -13.49
CA GLU A 90 18.20 -2.39 -14.44
C GLU A 90 19.56 -2.16 -13.76
N ALA A 91 19.57 -1.44 -12.63
CA ALA A 91 20.76 -1.26 -11.80
C ALA A 91 21.01 -2.43 -10.83
N GLY A 92 20.26 -3.54 -10.94
CA GLY A 92 20.42 -4.73 -10.11
C GLY A 92 19.89 -4.57 -8.68
N LYS A 93 18.96 -3.64 -8.44
CA LYS A 93 18.40 -3.35 -7.10
C LYS A 93 16.96 -3.85 -6.98
N PRO A 94 16.66 -4.77 -6.04
CA PRO A 94 15.29 -5.01 -5.59
C PRO A 94 14.60 -3.73 -5.16
N VAL A 95 13.30 -3.58 -5.45
CA VAL A 95 12.63 -2.29 -5.28
C VAL A 95 11.25 -2.43 -4.60
N LEU A 96 11.02 -1.61 -3.59
CA LEU A 96 9.75 -1.40 -2.93
C LEU A 96 9.22 -0.01 -3.31
N ILE A 97 8.09 0.05 -4.01
CA ILE A 97 7.55 1.27 -4.61
C ILE A 97 6.28 1.69 -3.90
N GLU A 98 6.13 2.97 -3.58
CA GLU A 98 4.89 3.47 -2.97
C GLU A 98 3.65 3.18 -3.81
N LYS A 99 2.55 3.06 -3.10
CA LYS A 99 1.23 2.85 -3.70
C LYS A 99 0.64 4.20 -4.21
N PRO A 100 -0.14 4.21 -5.27
CA PRO A 100 -0.27 3.10 -6.22
C PRO A 100 1.02 2.93 -7.01
N VAL A 101 1.39 1.70 -7.28
CA VAL A 101 2.68 1.43 -7.94
C VAL A 101 2.75 1.94 -9.38
N GLY A 102 1.62 2.10 -10.05
CA GLY A 102 1.49 2.65 -11.40
C GLY A 102 0.27 3.54 -11.58
N MET A 103 0.22 4.25 -12.69
CA MET A 103 -0.89 5.12 -13.04
C MET A 103 -2.04 4.38 -13.73
N ASP A 104 -1.73 3.24 -14.34
CA ASP A 104 -2.65 2.30 -14.98
C ASP A 104 -2.07 0.87 -14.95
N PHE A 105 -2.88 -0.13 -15.31
CA PHE A 105 -2.44 -1.53 -15.29
C PHE A 105 -1.34 -1.82 -16.33
N ALA A 106 -1.29 -1.11 -17.47
CA ALA A 106 -0.27 -1.32 -18.51
C ALA A 106 1.12 -0.85 -18.04
N GLU A 107 1.17 0.19 -17.20
CA GLU A 107 2.41 0.60 -16.52
C GLU A 107 2.92 -0.51 -15.60
N ILE A 108 2.02 -1.16 -14.85
CA ILE A 108 2.39 -2.26 -13.96
C ILE A 108 2.86 -3.47 -14.77
N ASP A 109 2.25 -3.78 -15.93
CA ASP A 109 2.70 -4.84 -16.82
C ASP A 109 4.14 -4.60 -17.32
N ARG A 110 4.51 -3.35 -17.61
CA ARG A 110 5.91 -3.01 -17.96
C ARG A 110 6.88 -3.23 -16.79
N LEU A 111 6.46 -2.89 -15.59
CA LEU A 111 7.27 -3.12 -14.38
C LEU A 111 7.43 -4.62 -14.08
N ILE A 112 6.36 -5.42 -14.25
CA ILE A 112 6.40 -6.89 -14.13
C ILE A 112 7.42 -7.46 -15.13
N ALA A 113 7.36 -7.05 -16.39
CA ALA A 113 8.29 -7.51 -17.41
C ALA A 113 9.76 -7.17 -17.06
N ALA A 114 10.02 -5.96 -16.53
CA ALA A 114 11.36 -5.55 -16.09
C ALA A 114 11.82 -6.36 -14.86
N ARG A 115 10.93 -6.62 -13.89
CA ARG A 115 11.20 -7.48 -12.74
C ARG A 115 11.61 -8.88 -13.16
N ASP A 116 10.86 -9.47 -14.08
CA ASP A 116 11.10 -10.85 -14.56
C ASP A 116 12.42 -10.94 -15.33
N ALA A 117 12.71 -9.93 -16.17
CA ALA A 117 13.97 -9.86 -16.89
C ALA A 117 15.19 -9.70 -15.96
N ALA A 118 15.03 -8.95 -14.87
CA ALA A 118 16.09 -8.75 -13.88
C ALA A 118 16.23 -9.94 -12.91
N GLY A 119 15.20 -10.79 -12.75
CA GLY A 119 15.18 -11.87 -11.77
C GLY A 119 15.24 -11.37 -10.32
N LEU A 120 14.73 -10.16 -10.06
CA LEU A 120 14.77 -9.50 -8.76
C LEU A 120 13.36 -9.34 -8.16
N LEU A 121 13.28 -8.98 -6.89
CA LEU A 121 12.01 -8.61 -6.27
C LEU A 121 11.66 -7.14 -6.59
N ALA A 122 10.46 -6.94 -7.13
CA ALA A 122 9.80 -5.64 -7.16
C ALA A 122 8.40 -5.78 -6.57
N ALA A 123 8.01 -4.86 -5.69
CA ALA A 123 6.73 -4.93 -5.01
C ALA A 123 6.15 -3.54 -4.74
N GLU A 124 4.82 -3.48 -4.63
CA GLU A 124 4.11 -2.30 -4.13
C GLU A 124 4.23 -2.23 -2.60
N ALA A 125 4.44 -1.03 -2.08
CA ALA A 125 4.48 -0.76 -0.64
C ALA A 125 3.06 -0.76 -0.04
N TYR A 126 2.39 -1.91 -0.12
CA TYR A 126 1.03 -2.13 0.37
C TYR A 126 1.06 -2.70 1.78
N MET A 127 1.38 -1.86 2.74
CA MET A 127 1.74 -2.22 4.11
C MET A 127 0.64 -2.97 4.89
N ILE A 128 -0.64 -2.76 4.58
CA ILE A 128 -1.75 -3.33 5.36
C ILE A 128 -1.74 -4.87 5.38
N VAL A 129 -1.30 -5.52 4.29
CA VAL A 129 -1.26 -6.99 4.21
C VAL A 129 -0.26 -7.61 5.19
N HIS A 130 0.66 -6.83 5.72
CA HIS A 130 1.62 -7.26 6.74
C HIS A 130 1.09 -7.06 8.17
N HIS A 131 -0.02 -6.30 8.34
CA HIS A 131 -0.62 -6.10 9.65
C HIS A 131 -1.41 -7.34 10.10
N PRO A 132 -1.24 -7.85 11.34
CA PRO A 132 -1.88 -9.08 11.80
C PRO A 132 -3.41 -9.04 11.77
N GLN A 133 -4.06 -7.85 11.88
CA GLN A 133 -5.52 -7.76 11.72
C GLN A 133 -5.99 -8.27 10.34
N TRP A 134 -5.26 -7.97 9.27
CA TRP A 134 -5.61 -8.38 7.91
C TRP A 134 -5.34 -9.86 7.67
N GLN A 135 -4.22 -10.38 8.22
CA GLN A 135 -3.94 -11.81 8.20
C GLN A 135 -5.01 -12.58 8.97
N ARG A 136 -5.45 -12.03 10.11
CA ARG A 136 -6.52 -12.62 10.91
C ARG A 136 -7.86 -12.60 10.19
N ALA A 137 -8.22 -11.48 9.54
CA ALA A 137 -9.44 -11.38 8.73
C ALA A 137 -9.47 -12.43 7.62
N LYS A 138 -8.35 -12.59 6.90
CA LYS A 138 -8.20 -13.61 5.86
C LYS A 138 -8.37 -15.04 6.41
N ALA A 139 -7.76 -15.32 7.57
CA ALA A 139 -7.87 -16.64 8.21
C ALA A 139 -9.31 -16.94 8.67
N LEU A 140 -10.00 -15.96 9.28
CA LEU A 140 -11.39 -16.12 9.74
C LEU A 140 -12.39 -16.28 8.59
N LEU A 141 -12.14 -15.69 7.43
CA LEU A 141 -12.94 -15.94 6.24
C LEU A 141 -12.68 -17.36 5.70
N ALA A 142 -11.40 -17.74 5.62
CA ALA A 142 -11.00 -19.04 5.07
C ALA A 142 -11.46 -20.24 5.93
N ASP A 143 -11.50 -20.08 7.26
CA ASP A 143 -11.98 -21.13 8.19
C ASP A 143 -13.50 -21.22 8.30
N GLY A 144 -14.24 -20.31 7.59
CA GLY A 144 -15.69 -20.31 7.57
C GLY A 144 -16.36 -19.76 8.82
N THR A 145 -15.63 -19.02 9.67
CA THR A 145 -16.16 -18.43 10.92
C THR A 145 -17.44 -17.63 10.70
N ILE A 146 -17.49 -16.81 9.61
CA ILE A 146 -18.68 -16.03 9.25
C ILE A 146 -19.63 -16.73 8.25
N GLY A 147 -19.37 -18.00 7.92
CA GLY A 147 -20.10 -18.73 6.88
C GLY A 147 -19.75 -18.28 5.47
N LYS A 148 -20.60 -18.57 4.51
CA LYS A 148 -20.43 -18.10 3.11
C LYS A 148 -20.50 -16.58 3.07
N LEU A 149 -19.52 -15.95 2.43
CA LEU A 149 -19.50 -14.49 2.24
C LEU A 149 -20.64 -14.06 1.33
N VAL A 150 -21.35 -12.99 1.71
CA VAL A 150 -22.50 -12.43 0.97
C VAL A 150 -22.22 -11.04 0.46
N HIS A 151 -21.56 -10.22 1.29
CA HIS A 151 -21.28 -8.83 0.95
C HIS A 151 -20.00 -8.33 1.60
N VAL A 152 -19.27 -7.46 0.89
CA VAL A 152 -18.13 -6.69 1.42
C VAL A 152 -18.43 -5.21 1.27
N ASN A 153 -18.23 -4.43 2.34
CA ASN A 153 -18.35 -2.98 2.30
C ASN A 153 -17.07 -2.32 2.80
N GLY A 154 -16.64 -1.23 2.14
CA GLY A 154 -15.46 -0.48 2.52
C GLY A 154 -15.68 1.03 2.46
N ALA A 155 -15.03 1.76 3.38
CA ALA A 155 -15.02 3.21 3.37
C ALA A 155 -13.65 3.75 3.78
N PHE A 156 -13.14 4.71 3.00
CA PHE A 156 -11.99 5.49 3.40
C PHE A 156 -12.17 6.95 2.99
N SER A 157 -12.14 7.84 3.96
CA SER A 157 -12.25 9.28 3.70
C SER A 157 -11.40 10.10 4.66
N PHE A 158 -11.02 11.28 4.20
CA PHE A 158 -10.47 12.38 4.97
C PHE A 158 -10.70 13.69 4.23
N PHE A 159 -10.52 14.84 4.90
CA PHE A 159 -10.64 16.14 4.26
C PHE A 159 -9.28 16.72 3.92
N ASN A 160 -9.05 17.04 2.66
CA ASN A 160 -7.88 17.76 2.17
C ASN A 160 -8.23 18.53 0.88
N ASP A 161 -8.26 19.86 0.95
CA ASP A 161 -8.48 20.78 -0.17
C ASP A 161 -7.26 21.66 -0.47
N ASP A 162 -6.12 21.40 0.14
CA ASP A 162 -4.87 22.12 -0.10
C ASP A 162 -4.38 21.91 -1.53
N ALA A 163 -4.41 22.94 -2.37
CA ALA A 163 -3.94 22.93 -3.75
C ALA A 163 -2.43 22.64 -3.87
N GLY A 164 -1.64 22.89 -2.83
CA GLY A 164 -0.22 22.54 -2.75
C GLY A 164 0.04 21.06 -2.52
N ASN A 165 -0.97 20.30 -2.10
CA ASN A 165 -0.87 18.87 -1.85
C ASN A 165 -0.97 18.08 -3.16
N ILE A 166 -0.08 17.11 -3.37
CA ILE A 166 -0.01 16.29 -4.60
C ILE A 166 -1.32 15.55 -4.92
N ARG A 167 -2.16 15.26 -3.91
CA ARG A 167 -3.47 14.62 -4.08
C ARG A 167 -4.45 15.48 -4.89
N ASN A 168 -4.29 16.81 -4.82
CA ASN A 168 -5.10 17.79 -5.54
C ASN A 168 -4.45 18.23 -6.87
N GLN A 169 -3.39 17.53 -7.32
CA GLN A 169 -2.63 17.87 -8.54
C GLN A 169 -2.72 16.75 -9.58
N ALA A 170 -3.49 16.95 -10.65
CA ALA A 170 -3.65 15.98 -11.71
C ALA A 170 -2.31 15.61 -12.38
N ALA A 171 -1.41 16.59 -12.58
CA ALA A 171 -0.09 16.37 -13.16
C ALA A 171 0.82 15.45 -12.35
N SER A 172 0.59 15.33 -11.04
CA SER A 172 1.33 14.43 -10.14
C SER A 172 0.68 13.05 -10.01
N GLY A 173 -0.43 12.80 -10.71
CA GLY A 173 -1.22 11.59 -10.56
C GLY A 173 -2.06 11.58 -9.29
N GLY A 174 -2.57 12.77 -8.87
CA GLY A 174 -3.44 12.90 -7.70
C GLY A 174 -4.78 12.20 -7.87
N GLY A 175 -5.65 12.37 -6.88
CA GLY A 175 -7.00 11.81 -6.80
C GLY A 175 -7.19 10.90 -5.60
N GLY A 176 -8.44 10.78 -5.17
CA GLY A 176 -8.84 9.97 -4.02
C GLY A 176 -8.72 8.48 -4.29
N LEU A 177 -9.13 8.00 -5.48
CA LEU A 177 -9.02 6.60 -5.86
C LEU A 177 -7.58 6.09 -5.82
N ARG A 178 -6.65 6.85 -6.42
CA ARG A 178 -5.22 6.49 -6.41
C ARG A 178 -4.60 6.55 -5.03
N ASP A 179 -5.04 7.49 -4.18
CA ASP A 179 -4.48 7.61 -2.83
C ASP A 179 -5.09 6.61 -1.84
N ILE A 180 -6.41 6.48 -1.81
CA ILE A 180 -7.13 5.70 -0.80
C ILE A 180 -8.05 4.61 -1.35
N GLY A 181 -8.45 4.67 -2.62
CA GLY A 181 -9.22 3.60 -3.28
C GLY A 181 -8.44 2.29 -3.38
N VAL A 182 -7.12 2.38 -3.57
CA VAL A 182 -6.20 1.25 -3.53
C VAL A 182 -6.39 0.39 -2.29
N TYR A 183 -6.70 0.99 -1.13
CA TYR A 183 -6.86 0.27 0.13
C TYR A 183 -8.17 -0.49 0.24
N VAL A 184 -9.30 0.14 -0.07
CA VAL A 184 -10.60 -0.51 0.04
C VAL A 184 -10.75 -1.64 -0.98
N MET A 185 -10.24 -1.46 -2.20
CA MET A 185 -10.26 -2.48 -3.26
C MET A 185 -9.27 -3.61 -2.98
N GLY A 186 -8.00 -3.28 -2.74
CA GLY A 186 -6.95 -4.26 -2.49
C GLY A 186 -7.18 -5.06 -1.21
N GLY A 187 -7.73 -4.43 -0.17
CA GLY A 187 -8.09 -5.11 1.08
C GLY A 187 -9.16 -6.17 0.90
N ALA A 188 -10.21 -5.88 0.11
CA ALA A 188 -11.24 -6.86 -0.24
C ALA A 188 -10.63 -8.06 -0.99
N ARG A 189 -9.82 -7.81 -2.03
CA ARG A 189 -9.13 -8.84 -2.81
C ARG A 189 -8.17 -9.68 -1.96
N PHE A 190 -7.43 -9.03 -1.04
CA PHE A 190 -6.50 -9.73 -0.15
C PHE A 190 -7.18 -10.73 0.78
N VAL A 191 -8.31 -10.33 1.40
CA VAL A 191 -9.03 -11.20 2.34
C VAL A 191 -9.78 -12.32 1.62
N THR A 192 -10.41 -12.01 0.49
CA THR A 192 -11.23 -12.99 -0.25
C THR A 192 -10.40 -13.89 -1.16
N GLY A 193 -9.22 -13.43 -1.61
CA GLY A 193 -8.42 -14.13 -2.60
C GLY A 193 -9.05 -14.15 -4.00
N GLN A 194 -10.07 -13.31 -4.25
CA GLN A 194 -10.84 -13.30 -5.50
C GLN A 194 -10.64 -12.01 -6.29
N GLU A 195 -10.83 -12.11 -7.60
CA GLU A 195 -10.91 -10.99 -8.53
C GLU A 195 -12.38 -10.64 -8.80
N PRO A 196 -12.71 -9.35 -9.06
CA PRO A 196 -14.06 -8.98 -9.46
C PRO A 196 -14.42 -9.56 -10.83
N LEU A 197 -15.68 -9.95 -10.99
CA LEU A 197 -16.22 -10.39 -12.27
C LEU A 197 -16.55 -9.21 -13.19
N LYS A 198 -17.10 -8.13 -12.61
CA LYS A 198 -17.47 -6.91 -13.34
C LYS A 198 -17.67 -5.73 -12.39
N LEU A 199 -17.52 -4.54 -12.93
CA LEU A 199 -18.00 -3.30 -12.34
C LEU A 199 -19.53 -3.24 -12.54
N ASP A 200 -20.30 -3.08 -11.45
CA ASP A 200 -21.76 -2.92 -11.52
C ASP A 200 -22.13 -1.45 -11.66
N TYR A 201 -21.47 -0.55 -10.95
CA TYR A 201 -21.62 0.89 -11.07
C TYR A 201 -20.41 1.65 -10.55
N ALA A 202 -20.23 2.87 -11.06
CA ALA A 202 -19.32 3.88 -10.51
C ALA A 202 -19.97 5.26 -10.55
N ARG A 203 -19.72 6.08 -9.53
CA ARG A 203 -20.08 7.50 -9.46
C ARG A 203 -18.87 8.26 -8.97
N VAL A 204 -18.30 9.09 -9.80
CA VAL A 204 -17.08 9.84 -9.49
C VAL A 204 -17.37 11.34 -9.53
N GLN A 205 -16.93 12.07 -8.51
CA GLN A 205 -16.92 13.53 -8.52
C GLN A 205 -15.52 14.04 -8.79
N TRP A 206 -15.41 14.99 -9.69
CA TRP A 206 -14.14 15.54 -10.15
C TRP A 206 -14.02 17.01 -9.77
N GLU A 207 -12.84 17.40 -9.27
CA GLU A 207 -12.44 18.80 -9.06
C GLU A 207 -11.03 19.00 -9.60
N HIS A 208 -10.83 20.01 -10.43
CA HIS A 208 -9.51 20.36 -10.98
C HIS A 208 -8.74 19.18 -11.63
N GLY A 209 -9.47 18.23 -12.22
CA GLY A 209 -8.87 17.06 -12.91
C GLY A 209 -8.43 15.92 -11.99
N VAL A 210 -8.83 15.95 -10.72
CA VAL A 210 -8.68 14.83 -9.78
C VAL A 210 -10.03 14.36 -9.25
N ASP A 211 -10.18 13.07 -9.00
CA ASP A 211 -11.35 12.53 -8.33
C ASP A 211 -11.30 12.88 -6.83
N THR A 212 -12.40 13.45 -6.33
CA THR A 212 -12.52 13.88 -4.92
C THR A 212 -13.47 13.02 -4.12
N PHE A 213 -14.35 12.31 -4.80
CA PHE A 213 -15.26 11.31 -4.27
C PHE A 213 -15.48 10.23 -5.31
N ALA A 214 -15.50 8.98 -4.91
CA ALA A 214 -15.90 7.85 -5.72
C ALA A 214 -16.73 6.86 -4.90
N ASP A 215 -17.92 6.49 -5.42
CA ASP A 215 -18.78 5.40 -4.92
C ASP A 215 -18.86 4.33 -6.00
N MET A 216 -18.60 3.07 -5.64
CA MET A 216 -18.42 1.98 -6.58
C MET A 216 -18.98 0.67 -6.06
N GLY A 217 -19.47 -0.15 -6.98
CA GLY A 217 -19.91 -1.51 -6.71
C GLY A 217 -19.38 -2.50 -7.73
N PHE A 218 -18.95 -3.68 -7.26
CA PHE A 218 -18.47 -4.78 -8.08
C PHE A 218 -19.18 -6.08 -7.74
N ALA A 219 -19.45 -6.90 -8.73
CA ALA A 219 -19.83 -8.28 -8.55
C ALA A 219 -18.57 -9.17 -8.43
N PHE A 220 -18.56 -10.07 -7.46
CA PHE A 220 -17.59 -11.14 -7.28
C PHE A 220 -18.29 -12.50 -7.38
N GLU A 221 -17.53 -13.59 -7.44
CA GLU A 221 -18.13 -14.91 -7.40
C GLU A 221 -18.72 -15.19 -6.02
N GLY A 222 -20.05 -15.19 -5.94
CA GLY A 222 -20.80 -15.52 -4.73
C GLY A 222 -21.04 -14.39 -3.74
N PHE A 223 -20.54 -13.17 -3.98
CA PHE A 223 -20.83 -12.00 -3.15
C PHE A 223 -20.78 -10.68 -3.93
N THR A 224 -21.31 -9.63 -3.34
CA THR A 224 -21.23 -8.26 -3.86
C THR A 224 -20.23 -7.42 -3.06
N TYR A 225 -19.62 -6.45 -3.71
CA TYR A 225 -18.72 -5.49 -3.09
C TYR A 225 -19.23 -4.08 -3.34
N GLN A 226 -19.20 -3.24 -2.28
CA GLN A 226 -19.47 -1.82 -2.37
C GLN A 226 -18.43 -1.05 -1.56
N ALA A 227 -17.94 0.07 -2.10
CA ALA A 227 -17.08 0.96 -1.33
C ALA A 227 -17.22 2.41 -1.79
N TYR A 228 -16.86 3.34 -0.92
CA TYR A 228 -16.62 4.70 -1.32
C TYR A 228 -15.31 5.26 -0.77
N THR A 229 -14.77 6.24 -1.49
CA THR A 229 -13.62 7.02 -1.07
C THR A 229 -13.91 8.50 -1.19
N SER A 230 -13.33 9.32 -0.31
CA SER A 230 -13.45 10.78 -0.43
C SER A 230 -12.25 11.49 0.19
N ILE A 231 -11.72 12.47 -0.52
CA ILE A 231 -10.75 13.44 0.02
C ILE A 231 -11.42 14.79 0.36
N ARG A 232 -12.77 14.80 0.46
CA ARG A 232 -13.60 15.98 0.82
C ARG A 232 -14.61 15.67 1.93
N SER A 233 -14.40 14.59 2.68
CA SER A 233 -15.30 14.19 3.77
C SER A 233 -14.55 14.09 5.10
N ALA A 234 -15.30 14.08 6.21
CA ALA A 234 -14.71 13.80 7.52
C ALA A 234 -13.98 12.44 7.54
N PRO A 235 -12.98 12.24 8.40
CA PRO A 235 -12.22 10.99 8.47
C PRO A 235 -13.11 9.79 8.79
N ARG A 236 -13.02 8.73 7.97
CA ARG A 236 -13.64 7.43 8.17
C ARG A 236 -12.78 6.34 7.60
N GLN A 237 -12.63 5.22 8.32
CA GLN A 237 -11.95 4.02 7.86
C GLN A 237 -12.68 2.80 8.39
N GLU A 238 -13.23 1.98 7.49
CA GLU A 238 -13.92 0.75 7.87
C GLU A 238 -13.85 -0.27 6.73
N MET A 239 -13.81 -1.56 7.11
CA MET A 239 -14.05 -2.68 6.21
C MET A 239 -14.96 -3.70 6.89
N HIS A 240 -15.98 -4.14 6.18
CA HIS A 240 -16.96 -5.11 6.65
C HIS A 240 -16.99 -6.31 5.69
N PHE A 241 -16.95 -7.51 6.26
CA PHE A 241 -17.13 -8.78 5.55
C PHE A 241 -18.35 -9.47 6.15
N HIS A 242 -19.46 -9.47 5.44
CA HIS A 242 -20.75 -9.97 5.91
C HIS A 242 -21.02 -11.34 5.30
N GLY A 243 -21.06 -12.36 6.13
CA GLY A 243 -21.36 -13.74 5.77
C GLY A 243 -22.72 -14.18 6.32
N GLU A 244 -23.13 -15.41 5.95
CA GLU A 244 -24.40 -16.02 6.39
C GLU A 244 -24.47 -16.26 7.90
N LYS A 245 -23.32 -16.39 8.57
CA LYS A 245 -23.23 -16.74 10.01
C LYS A 245 -22.61 -15.65 10.87
N GLY A 246 -22.23 -14.51 10.31
CA GLY A 246 -21.65 -13.42 11.09
C GLY A 246 -21.18 -12.26 10.26
N LEU A 247 -20.88 -11.17 10.95
CA LEU A 247 -20.29 -9.96 10.39
C LEU A 247 -18.92 -9.75 11.01
N MET A 248 -17.90 -9.65 10.17
CA MET A 248 -16.54 -9.27 10.56
C MET A 248 -16.28 -7.83 10.16
N THR A 249 -15.91 -7.00 11.13
CA THR A 249 -15.62 -5.57 10.94
C THR A 249 -14.19 -5.26 11.36
N LEU A 250 -13.43 -4.60 10.48
CA LEU A 250 -12.16 -3.95 10.80
C LEU A 250 -12.44 -2.46 11.03
N THR A 251 -12.20 -1.96 12.25
CA THR A 251 -12.56 -0.58 12.64
C THR A 251 -11.47 0.44 12.29
N CYS A 252 -10.22 0.01 12.22
CA CYS A 252 -9.08 0.81 11.78
C CYS A 252 -8.23 0.01 10.79
N PRO A 253 -8.77 -0.27 9.58
CA PRO A 253 -8.14 -1.19 8.63
C PRO A 253 -6.83 -0.66 8.03
N PHE A 254 -6.71 0.65 7.76
CA PHE A 254 -5.65 1.17 6.89
C PHE A 254 -4.53 1.88 7.64
N ASN A 255 -4.86 2.71 8.62
CA ASN A 255 -3.90 3.52 9.38
C ASN A 255 -3.87 3.13 10.86
N ALA A 256 -3.67 1.84 11.13
CA ALA A 256 -3.53 1.31 12.48
C ALA A 256 -2.48 2.07 13.31
N GLY A 257 -2.86 2.51 14.50
CA GLY A 257 -2.01 3.27 15.40
C GLY A 257 -1.83 4.77 15.04
N LYS A 258 -2.41 5.23 13.90
CA LYS A 258 -2.44 6.65 13.52
C LYS A 258 -3.86 7.21 13.52
N PHE A 259 -4.81 6.48 12.95
CA PHE A 259 -6.23 6.84 12.96
C PHE A 259 -6.88 6.43 14.28
N ASP A 260 -6.73 5.14 14.63
CA ASP A 260 -7.19 4.57 15.89
C ASP A 260 -6.45 3.24 16.15
N GLN A 261 -6.80 2.57 17.25
CA GLN A 261 -6.34 1.22 17.54
C GLN A 261 -6.98 0.22 16.57
N ALA A 262 -6.17 -0.69 16.03
CA ALA A 262 -6.69 -1.76 15.18
C ALA A 262 -7.49 -2.78 15.99
N GLU A 263 -8.76 -2.93 15.64
CA GLU A 263 -9.67 -3.94 16.19
C GLU A 263 -10.38 -4.70 15.08
N LEU A 264 -10.59 -5.99 15.30
CA LEU A 264 -11.45 -6.85 14.51
C LEU A 264 -12.63 -7.28 15.38
N HIS A 265 -13.83 -6.92 14.95
CA HIS A 265 -15.07 -7.26 15.64
C HIS A 265 -15.77 -8.38 14.87
N LEU A 266 -16.18 -9.44 15.57
CA LEU A 266 -17.02 -10.52 15.07
C LEU A 266 -18.39 -10.46 15.76
N SER A 267 -19.40 -10.10 15.02
CA SER A 267 -20.79 -10.09 15.47
C SER A 267 -21.50 -11.34 14.99
N MET A 268 -22.05 -12.13 15.90
CA MET A 268 -22.68 -13.42 15.61
C MET A 268 -24.21 -13.36 15.76
N PRO A 269 -24.98 -14.31 15.17
CA PRO A 269 -26.45 -14.29 15.18
C PRO A 269 -27.07 -14.37 16.58
N ASP A 270 -26.37 -14.95 17.57
CA ASP A 270 -26.76 -15.02 18.99
C ASP A 270 -26.51 -13.70 19.74
N GLN A 271 -26.21 -12.61 19.02
CA GLN A 271 -25.87 -11.28 19.53
C GLN A 271 -24.56 -11.21 20.31
N THR A 272 -23.75 -12.23 20.29
CA THR A 272 -22.37 -12.14 20.83
C THR A 272 -21.48 -11.30 19.92
N VAL A 273 -20.59 -10.51 20.53
CA VAL A 273 -19.54 -9.76 19.84
C VAL A 273 -18.19 -10.15 20.45
N ARG A 274 -17.30 -10.68 19.61
CA ARG A 274 -15.91 -10.90 19.97
C ARG A 274 -15.06 -9.79 19.39
N ILE A 275 -14.21 -9.17 20.21
CA ILE A 275 -13.28 -8.12 19.80
C ILE A 275 -11.85 -8.65 19.93
N GLU A 276 -11.12 -8.66 18.83
CA GLU A 276 -9.69 -8.94 18.81
C GLU A 276 -8.92 -7.63 18.61
N ARG A 277 -7.96 -7.31 19.50
CA ARG A 277 -7.17 -6.08 19.47
C ARG A 277 -5.74 -6.36 19.04
N PHE A 278 -5.16 -5.44 18.27
CA PHE A 278 -3.79 -5.54 17.74
C PHE A 278 -2.96 -4.32 18.17
N PRO A 279 -2.59 -4.22 19.45
CA PRO A 279 -1.86 -3.07 19.97
C PRO A 279 -0.41 -3.07 19.46
N VAL A 280 0.14 -1.85 19.32
CA VAL A 280 1.59 -1.59 19.12
C VAL A 280 2.20 -2.24 17.86
N VAL A 281 1.41 -2.59 16.86
CA VAL A 281 1.94 -3.12 15.59
C VAL A 281 2.26 -1.99 14.62
N ASN A 282 3.51 -1.92 14.16
CA ASN A 282 3.90 -1.04 13.07
C ASN A 282 3.95 -1.82 11.74
N GLN A 283 2.92 -1.69 10.94
CA GLN A 283 2.80 -2.38 9.64
C GLN A 283 3.90 -2.05 8.65
N TYR A 284 4.50 -0.85 8.74
CA TYR A 284 5.62 -0.45 7.87
C TYR A 284 6.90 -1.18 8.25
N VAL A 285 7.16 -1.39 9.55
CA VAL A 285 8.27 -2.22 10.02
C VAL A 285 8.09 -3.66 9.53
N GLN A 286 6.89 -4.23 9.73
CA GLN A 286 6.58 -5.58 9.27
C GLN A 286 6.76 -5.75 7.75
N GLN A 287 6.40 -4.74 6.97
CA GLN A 287 6.59 -4.72 5.52
C GLN A 287 8.07 -4.75 5.14
N VAL A 288 8.91 -3.91 5.76
CA VAL A 288 10.35 -3.85 5.50
C VAL A 288 11.02 -5.17 5.86
N GLU A 289 10.67 -5.75 7.02
CA GLU A 289 11.18 -7.06 7.43
C GLU A 289 10.78 -8.18 6.47
N ALA A 290 9.52 -8.21 6.02
CA ALA A 290 9.04 -9.19 5.04
C ALA A 290 9.76 -9.05 3.71
N PHE A 291 9.98 -7.82 3.22
CA PHE A 291 10.75 -7.58 2.01
C PHE A 291 12.21 -8.04 2.15
N GLY A 292 12.83 -7.74 3.29
CA GLY A 292 14.20 -8.20 3.61
C GLY A 292 14.32 -9.72 3.64
N ARG A 293 13.34 -10.45 4.20
CA ARG A 293 13.32 -11.93 4.17
C ARG A 293 13.12 -12.45 2.75
N ALA A 294 12.26 -11.82 1.97
CA ALA A 294 12.01 -12.22 0.59
C ALA A 294 13.29 -12.13 -0.29
N ILE A 295 14.05 -11.03 -0.19
CA ILE A 295 15.28 -10.88 -0.98
C ILE A 295 16.46 -11.72 -0.48
N ARG A 296 16.48 -12.13 0.80
CA ARG A 296 17.59 -12.90 1.38
C ARG A 296 17.36 -14.38 1.43
N ALA A 297 16.16 -14.79 1.82
CA ALA A 297 15.80 -16.17 2.04
C ALA A 297 14.87 -16.74 0.95
N GLY A 298 14.45 -15.93 -0.03
CA GLY A 298 13.51 -16.35 -1.06
C GLY A 298 12.10 -16.61 -0.54
N GLU A 299 11.75 -16.03 0.61
CA GLU A 299 10.38 -16.12 1.13
C GLU A 299 9.40 -15.44 0.17
N THR A 300 8.20 -16.00 0.04
CA THR A 300 7.14 -15.38 -0.77
C THR A 300 6.71 -14.06 -0.18
N TYR A 301 6.78 -12.98 -0.97
CA TYR A 301 6.27 -11.68 -0.54
C TYR A 301 4.74 -11.64 -0.66
N ALA A 302 4.07 -11.16 0.39
CA ALA A 302 2.61 -11.28 0.53
C ALA A 302 1.80 -10.48 -0.50
N TRP A 303 2.40 -9.45 -1.11
CA TRP A 303 1.74 -8.57 -2.09
C TRP A 303 2.63 -8.35 -3.32
N PRO A 304 2.69 -9.35 -4.23
CA PRO A 304 3.43 -9.21 -5.49
C PRO A 304 2.76 -8.21 -6.45
N LEU A 305 3.48 -7.79 -7.49
CA LEU A 305 2.97 -6.81 -8.47
C LEU A 305 1.68 -7.25 -9.17
N GLU A 306 1.44 -8.54 -9.32
CA GLU A 306 0.20 -9.10 -9.86
C GLU A 306 -1.02 -8.74 -9.00
N GLN A 307 -0.85 -8.69 -7.68
CA GLN A 307 -1.91 -8.23 -6.77
C GLN A 307 -2.13 -6.72 -6.90
N ALA A 308 -1.09 -5.93 -6.97
CA ALA A 308 -1.19 -4.49 -7.24
C ALA A 308 -1.88 -4.23 -8.59
N ARG A 309 -1.51 -4.99 -9.63
CA ARG A 309 -2.13 -4.92 -10.96
C ARG A 309 -3.64 -5.17 -10.93
N GLY A 310 -4.09 -6.20 -10.22
CA GLY A 310 -5.53 -6.48 -10.12
C GLY A 310 -6.28 -5.33 -9.42
N THR A 311 -5.70 -4.72 -8.39
CA THR A 311 -6.28 -3.52 -7.75
C THR A 311 -6.30 -2.33 -8.71
N GLN A 312 -5.23 -2.14 -9.50
CA GLN A 312 -5.18 -1.07 -10.51
C GLN A 312 -6.24 -1.25 -11.58
N VAL A 313 -6.49 -2.47 -12.06
CA VAL A 313 -7.59 -2.76 -13.02
C VAL A 313 -8.95 -2.31 -12.46
N MET A 314 -9.23 -2.55 -11.18
CA MET A 314 -10.47 -2.04 -10.55
C MET A 314 -10.52 -0.52 -10.55
N MET A 315 -9.41 0.15 -10.18
CA MET A 315 -9.35 1.62 -10.19
C MET A 315 -9.54 2.19 -11.60
N ASP A 316 -8.90 1.61 -12.60
CA ASP A 316 -9.01 2.03 -14.00
C ASP A 316 -10.45 1.90 -14.53
N GLN A 317 -11.16 0.82 -14.16
CA GLN A 317 -12.58 0.63 -14.50
C GLN A 317 -13.46 1.70 -13.89
N VAL A 318 -13.25 2.06 -12.61
CA VAL A 318 -14.02 3.11 -11.93
C VAL A 318 -13.74 4.49 -12.54
N LEU A 319 -12.46 4.82 -12.80
CA LEU A 319 -12.07 6.09 -13.43
C LEU A 319 -12.60 6.24 -14.85
N ALA A 320 -12.71 5.14 -15.60
CA ALA A 320 -13.23 5.14 -16.98
C ALA A 320 -14.75 5.21 -17.04
N ALA A 321 -15.46 4.78 -16.01
CA ALA A 321 -16.93 4.78 -15.96
C ALA A 321 -17.54 6.04 -15.32
N GLY A 322 -16.77 6.84 -14.57
CA GLY A 322 -17.16 8.08 -13.90
C GLY A 322 -16.52 9.30 -14.54
#